data_3a3146d773e43c6da09380265b0e77ac
#
_entry.id   3a3146d773e43c6da09380265b0e77ac
#
_cell.length_a   1.000
_cell.length_b   1.000
_cell.length_c   1.000
_cell.angle_alpha   90.00
_cell.angle_beta   90.00
_cell.angle_gamma   90.00
#
_symmetry.space_group_name_H-M   'P 1'
#
loop_
_entity.id
_entity.type
_entity.pdbx_description
1 polymer ?
#
loop_
_entity_poly.entity_id
_entity_poly.type
_entity_poly.pdbx_seq_one_letter_code
_entity_poly.pdbx_strand_id
1 'polypeptide(L)'
;MAEKKDCYAIVTKRFQLRTAHVCWLKETQRIYNEILHFYYMLFLEKTELHGLGNQKLMRELECLSIVGRDKKPVEYPLPWKGVPLYFRRAAINTALAAGKSYLSREGQEQPTAAFSAGVTLYKGTYRELTSHSIEIKVYDGERWRWIRCRLSGNTIPEGVRCLSPRLVFGERQVELHVPVQKNVPDGRTLKERMAEGMRLCSVQFTNGDAIAVCCVVDGPGCLRAVRFLKGGRDYAHRCRRIQEKILLSQKSVGGRRGGNDNKRYWKKLKQISDDMAHQVSRQIVDFCVETGAGVIALPKYSEAFTKYVM
;
A
#
# COMPACT_ATOMS: atom_id res chain seq x y z
N MET A 1 4.64 22.84 -30.71
CA MET A 1 5.09 22.69 -29.29
C MET A 1 4.19 21.63 -28.66
N ALA A 2 4.74 20.46 -28.33
CA ALA A 2 3.96 19.43 -27.64
C ALA A 2 3.63 19.94 -26.23
N GLU A 3 2.34 19.93 -25.85
CA GLU A 3 1.91 20.22 -24.48
C GLU A 3 2.69 19.35 -23.50
N LYS A 4 3.44 19.99 -22.61
CA LYS A 4 4.09 19.29 -21.48
C LYS A 4 2.99 18.61 -20.68
N LYS A 5 2.88 17.28 -20.76
CA LYS A 5 2.03 16.50 -19.87
C LYS A 5 2.51 16.73 -18.44
N ASP A 6 1.64 17.32 -17.60
CA ASP A 6 1.88 17.45 -16.18
C ASP A 6 2.17 16.07 -15.59
N CYS A 7 3.38 15.87 -15.14
CA CYS A 7 3.78 14.66 -14.42
C CYS A 7 3.65 14.89 -12.92
N TYR A 8 3.03 13.93 -12.22
CA TYR A 8 2.94 13.99 -10.76
C TYR A 8 3.26 12.67 -10.10
N ALA A 9 3.89 12.76 -8.94
CA ALA A 9 4.06 11.66 -8.01
C ALA A 9 2.95 11.69 -6.97
N ILE A 10 2.59 10.51 -6.44
CA ILE A 10 1.65 10.40 -5.33
C ILE A 10 2.45 10.17 -4.05
N VAL A 11 2.28 11.06 -3.07
CA VAL A 11 2.90 10.96 -1.76
C VAL A 11 1.80 10.76 -0.71
N THR A 12 1.92 9.74 0.12
CA THR A 12 0.94 9.50 1.18
C THR A 12 1.33 10.21 2.47
N LYS A 13 0.48 11.14 2.92
CA LYS A 13 0.57 11.79 4.22
C LYS A 13 -0.17 10.97 5.26
N ARG A 14 0.51 10.59 6.36
CA ARG A 14 -0.06 9.77 7.44
C ARG A 14 -0.39 10.66 8.63
N PHE A 15 -1.63 10.61 9.08
CA PHE A 15 -2.12 11.34 10.21
C PHE A 15 -2.59 10.38 11.30
N GLN A 16 -2.32 10.71 12.56
CA GLN A 16 -3.01 10.09 13.67
C GLN A 16 -4.42 10.66 13.75
N LEU A 17 -5.44 9.80 13.81
CA LEU A 17 -6.83 10.18 13.90
C LEU A 17 -7.32 10.00 15.34
N ARG A 18 -7.93 11.04 15.90
CA ARG A 18 -8.48 11.05 17.26
C ARG A 18 -9.96 11.39 17.23
N THR A 19 -10.77 10.55 17.86
CA THR A 19 -12.20 10.75 18.04
C THR A 19 -12.67 9.99 19.29
N ALA A 20 -13.78 10.43 19.91
CA ALA A 20 -14.46 9.69 20.96
C ALA A 20 -15.18 8.42 20.42
N HIS A 21 -15.44 8.36 19.11
CA HIS A 21 -16.26 7.33 18.46
C HIS A 21 -15.42 6.23 17.79
N VAL A 22 -14.36 5.74 18.44
CA VAL A 22 -13.49 4.69 17.87
C VAL A 22 -14.26 3.38 17.62
N CYS A 23 -15.24 3.05 18.47
CA CYS A 23 -16.10 1.88 18.29
C CYS A 23 -16.89 1.95 16.97
N TRP A 24 -17.43 3.11 16.59
CA TRP A 24 -18.15 3.30 15.34
C TRP A 24 -17.22 3.19 14.12
N LEU A 25 -15.98 3.66 14.23
CA LEU A 25 -14.98 3.45 13.18
C LEU A 25 -14.68 1.97 12.98
N LYS A 26 -14.52 1.19 14.06
CA LYS A 26 -14.30 -0.26 13.99
C LYS A 26 -15.51 -1.00 13.41
N GLU A 27 -16.72 -0.60 13.80
CA GLU A 27 -17.94 -1.16 13.25
C GLU A 27 -18.08 -0.84 11.76
N THR A 28 -17.76 0.38 11.36
CA THR A 28 -17.70 0.79 9.95
C THR A 28 -16.67 -0.05 9.18
N GLN A 29 -15.50 -0.33 9.76
CA GLN A 29 -14.50 -1.22 9.17
C GLN A 29 -15.01 -2.65 9.03
N ARG A 30 -15.71 -3.17 10.03
CA ARG A 30 -16.30 -4.51 9.99
C ARG A 30 -17.26 -4.64 8.81
N ILE A 31 -18.23 -3.73 8.70
CA ILE A 31 -19.20 -3.71 7.59
C ILE A 31 -18.48 -3.55 6.24
N TYR A 32 -17.46 -2.68 6.16
CA TYR A 32 -16.67 -2.52 4.93
C TYR A 32 -16.04 -3.84 4.48
N ASN A 33 -15.46 -4.59 5.40
CA ASN A 33 -14.79 -5.85 5.09
C ASN A 33 -15.76 -6.97 4.76
N GLU A 34 -16.96 -7.00 5.36
CA GLU A 34 -18.01 -7.94 5.01
C GLU A 34 -18.56 -7.66 3.60
N ILE A 35 -18.81 -6.41 3.25
CA ILE A 35 -19.21 -6.01 1.90
C ILE A 35 -18.09 -6.30 0.89
N LEU A 36 -16.83 -6.04 1.25
CA LEU A 36 -15.68 -6.37 0.43
C LEU A 36 -15.60 -7.87 0.16
N HIS A 37 -15.76 -8.70 1.20
CA HIS A 37 -15.75 -10.16 1.08
C HIS A 37 -16.89 -10.65 0.18
N PHE A 38 -18.11 -10.13 0.35
CA PHE A 38 -19.26 -10.44 -0.48
C PHE A 38 -18.97 -10.19 -1.97
N TYR A 39 -18.46 -9.00 -2.33
CA TYR A 39 -18.14 -8.69 -3.72
C TYR A 39 -16.90 -9.41 -4.24
N TYR A 40 -15.95 -9.75 -3.39
CA TYR A 40 -14.80 -10.58 -3.75
C TYR A 40 -15.26 -11.98 -4.18
N MET A 41 -16.12 -12.62 -3.38
CA MET A 41 -16.67 -13.94 -3.70
C MET A 41 -17.52 -13.89 -4.96
N LEU A 42 -18.41 -12.89 -5.08
CA LEU A 42 -19.25 -12.70 -6.26
C LEU A 42 -18.42 -12.49 -7.54
N PHE A 43 -17.31 -11.72 -7.46
CA PHE A 43 -16.40 -11.53 -8.58
C PHE A 43 -15.70 -12.83 -8.99
N LEU A 44 -15.28 -13.67 -8.06
CA LEU A 44 -14.63 -14.94 -8.37
C LEU A 44 -15.61 -15.96 -8.97
N GLU A 45 -16.87 -15.95 -8.51
CA GLU A 45 -17.92 -16.84 -9.03
C GLU A 45 -18.34 -16.47 -10.46
N LYS A 46 -18.45 -15.18 -10.76
CA LYS A 46 -18.88 -14.66 -12.08
C LYS A 46 -17.70 -14.51 -13.05
N THR A 47 -17.19 -15.65 -13.52
CA THR A 47 -16.00 -15.69 -14.42
C THR A 47 -16.21 -14.95 -15.74
N GLU A 48 -17.44 -14.88 -16.24
CA GLU A 48 -17.82 -14.14 -17.44
C GLU A 48 -17.56 -12.63 -17.35
N LEU A 49 -17.44 -12.10 -16.11
CA LEU A 49 -17.18 -10.69 -15.89
C LEU A 49 -15.68 -10.34 -15.89
N HIS A 50 -14.77 -11.32 -15.80
CA HIS A 50 -13.33 -11.08 -15.59
C HIS A 50 -12.66 -10.26 -16.69
N GLY A 51 -13.17 -10.34 -17.93
CA GLY A 51 -12.66 -9.57 -19.08
C GLY A 51 -13.12 -8.10 -19.14
N LEU A 52 -14.03 -7.68 -18.24
CA LEU A 52 -14.58 -6.35 -18.28
C LEU A 52 -13.65 -5.29 -17.65
N GLY A 53 -13.71 -4.08 -18.20
CA GLY A 53 -13.08 -2.92 -17.57
C GLY A 53 -13.72 -2.56 -16.23
N ASN A 54 -12.93 -2.00 -15.28
CA ASN A 54 -13.35 -1.77 -13.89
C ASN A 54 -14.70 -1.06 -13.73
N GLN A 55 -15.02 -0.08 -14.58
CA GLN A 55 -16.30 0.66 -14.48
C GLN A 55 -17.51 -0.20 -14.87
N LYS A 56 -17.38 -0.98 -15.95
CA LYS A 56 -18.44 -1.91 -16.37
C LYS A 56 -18.63 -3.00 -15.33
N LEU A 57 -17.52 -3.62 -14.91
CA LEU A 57 -17.50 -4.65 -13.88
C LEU A 57 -18.18 -4.21 -12.58
N MET A 58 -17.86 -3.01 -12.08
CA MET A 58 -18.52 -2.46 -10.89
C MET A 58 -20.03 -2.29 -11.09
N ARG A 59 -20.48 -1.86 -12.29
CA ARG A 59 -21.92 -1.71 -12.60
C ARG A 59 -22.63 -3.04 -12.64
N GLU A 60 -22.04 -4.04 -13.29
CA GLU A 60 -22.61 -5.41 -13.33
C GLU A 60 -22.76 -6.00 -11.94
N LEU A 61 -21.73 -5.89 -11.09
CA LEU A 61 -21.81 -6.35 -9.70
C LEU A 61 -22.88 -5.59 -8.88
N GLU A 62 -23.06 -4.28 -9.13
CA GLU A 62 -24.15 -3.52 -8.52
C GLU A 62 -25.51 -3.99 -9.05
N CYS A 63 -25.67 -4.27 -10.34
CA CYS A 63 -26.91 -4.78 -10.93
C CYS A 63 -27.30 -6.16 -10.36
N LEU A 64 -26.33 -7.03 -10.14
CA LEU A 64 -26.54 -8.36 -9.55
C LEU A 64 -26.93 -8.33 -8.07
N SER A 65 -26.60 -7.26 -7.34
CA SER A 65 -26.68 -7.24 -5.87
C SER A 65 -27.59 -6.16 -5.26
N ILE A 66 -27.98 -5.15 -6.05
CA ILE A 66 -28.76 -4.03 -5.55
C ILE A 66 -30.07 -3.92 -6.33
N VAL A 67 -31.17 -3.97 -5.59
CA VAL A 67 -32.50 -3.77 -6.16
C VAL A 67 -32.59 -2.40 -6.82
N GLY A 68 -32.92 -2.40 -8.12
CA GLY A 68 -33.08 -1.18 -8.93
C GLY A 68 -34.37 -0.42 -8.60
N ARG A 69 -34.61 0.66 -9.35
CA ARG A 69 -35.84 1.46 -9.21
C ARG A 69 -37.12 0.69 -9.62
N ASP A 70 -36.96 -0.30 -10.47
CA ASP A 70 -38.01 -1.22 -10.92
C ASP A 70 -38.41 -2.27 -9.87
N LYS A 71 -37.74 -2.27 -8.71
CA LYS A 71 -37.98 -3.18 -7.59
C LYS A 71 -37.94 -4.68 -7.93
N LYS A 72 -37.30 -5.05 -9.06
CA LYS A 72 -37.10 -6.45 -9.40
C LYS A 72 -36.15 -7.13 -8.43
N PRO A 73 -36.39 -8.40 -8.08
CA PRO A 73 -35.47 -9.17 -7.27
C PRO A 73 -34.12 -9.29 -7.97
N VAL A 74 -33.04 -9.24 -7.21
CA VAL A 74 -31.68 -9.41 -7.71
C VAL A 74 -31.18 -10.82 -7.38
N GLU A 75 -30.28 -11.33 -8.19
CA GLU A 75 -29.74 -12.69 -8.06
C GLU A 75 -28.95 -12.89 -6.76
N TYR A 76 -28.15 -11.89 -6.36
CA TYR A 76 -27.28 -11.91 -5.18
C TYR A 76 -27.57 -10.69 -4.28
N PRO A 77 -28.64 -10.69 -3.49
CA PRO A 77 -29.01 -9.52 -2.69
C PRO A 77 -27.95 -9.19 -1.65
N LEU A 78 -27.48 -7.93 -1.63
CA LEU A 78 -26.55 -7.45 -0.61
C LEU A 78 -27.20 -7.54 0.79
N PRO A 79 -26.60 -8.26 1.76
CA PRO A 79 -27.24 -8.50 3.06
C PRO A 79 -27.39 -7.25 3.95
N TRP A 80 -26.67 -6.16 3.60
CA TRP A 80 -26.73 -4.89 4.36
C TRP A 80 -27.64 -3.87 3.70
N LYS A 81 -28.62 -3.39 4.45
CA LYS A 81 -29.55 -2.33 3.99
C LYS A 81 -28.96 -0.94 4.28
N GLY A 82 -29.33 0.05 3.45
CA GLY A 82 -29.00 1.45 3.70
C GLY A 82 -27.51 1.81 3.57
N VAL A 83 -26.69 0.97 2.95
CA VAL A 83 -25.26 1.24 2.73
C VAL A 83 -25.06 2.42 1.77
N PRO A 84 -24.31 3.47 2.15
CA PRO A 84 -24.05 4.60 1.26
C PRO A 84 -23.38 4.17 -0.05
N LEU A 85 -23.84 4.72 -1.17
CA LEU A 85 -23.37 4.37 -2.51
C LEU A 85 -21.84 4.38 -2.63
N TYR A 86 -21.20 5.47 -2.22
CA TYR A 86 -19.76 5.62 -2.37
C TYR A 86 -18.95 4.74 -1.40
N PHE A 87 -19.51 4.41 -0.25
CA PHE A 87 -18.92 3.42 0.67
C PHE A 87 -18.91 2.02 0.04
N ARG A 88 -20.05 1.59 -0.51
CA ARG A 88 -20.17 0.33 -1.23
C ARG A 88 -19.22 0.27 -2.42
N ARG A 89 -19.17 1.29 -3.26
CA ARG A 89 -18.26 1.35 -4.42
C ARG A 89 -16.79 1.31 -4.04
N ALA A 90 -16.40 1.91 -2.92
CA ALA A 90 -15.04 1.79 -2.40
C ALA A 90 -14.71 0.34 -2.00
N ALA A 91 -15.65 -0.38 -1.37
CA ALA A 91 -15.49 -1.79 -1.04
C ALA A 91 -15.41 -2.67 -2.30
N ILE A 92 -16.28 -2.44 -3.30
CA ILE A 92 -16.24 -3.14 -4.60
C ILE A 92 -14.87 -2.96 -5.26
N ASN A 93 -14.36 -1.74 -5.38
CA ASN A 93 -13.07 -1.50 -6.02
C ASN A 93 -11.91 -2.20 -5.26
N THR A 94 -11.99 -2.26 -3.94
CA THR A 94 -10.99 -3.00 -3.14
C THR A 94 -11.12 -4.52 -3.37
N ALA A 95 -12.34 -5.04 -3.47
CA ALA A 95 -12.62 -6.44 -3.79
C ALA A 95 -12.09 -6.83 -5.17
N LEU A 96 -12.35 -5.99 -6.18
CA LEU A 96 -11.87 -6.21 -7.55
C LEU A 96 -10.34 -6.20 -7.64
N ALA A 97 -9.69 -5.29 -6.93
CA ALA A 97 -8.23 -5.25 -6.88
C ALA A 97 -7.65 -6.54 -6.25
N ALA A 98 -8.25 -7.01 -5.15
CA ALA A 98 -7.87 -8.25 -4.50
C ALA A 98 -8.12 -9.47 -5.40
N GLY A 99 -9.30 -9.55 -6.04
CA GLY A 99 -9.68 -10.64 -6.93
C GLY A 99 -8.77 -10.72 -8.17
N LYS A 100 -8.50 -9.61 -8.82
CA LYS A 100 -7.57 -9.55 -9.96
C LYS A 100 -6.14 -9.93 -9.56
N SER A 101 -5.70 -9.49 -8.37
CA SER A 101 -4.39 -9.89 -7.83
C SER A 101 -4.33 -11.39 -7.56
N TYR A 102 -5.41 -11.99 -7.06
CA TYR A 102 -5.50 -13.43 -6.86
C TYR A 102 -5.43 -14.19 -8.20
N LEU A 103 -6.25 -13.80 -9.18
CA LEU A 103 -6.29 -14.44 -10.49
C LEU A 103 -4.97 -14.31 -11.29
N SER A 104 -4.17 -13.28 -11.01
CA SER A 104 -2.85 -13.09 -11.65
C SER A 104 -1.74 -13.97 -11.07
N ARG A 105 -2.00 -14.71 -10.00
CA ARG A 105 -1.02 -15.57 -9.32
C ARG A 105 -1.38 -17.02 -9.55
N GLU A 106 -0.62 -17.69 -10.39
CA GLU A 106 -0.80 -19.13 -10.66
C GLU A 106 -0.51 -19.97 -9.40
N GLY A 107 -1.34 -21.01 -9.15
CA GLY A 107 -1.08 -22.03 -8.13
C GLY A 107 -1.29 -21.61 -6.68
N GLN A 108 -1.95 -20.50 -6.40
CA GLN A 108 -2.31 -20.12 -5.02
C GLN A 108 -3.70 -20.63 -4.61
N GLU A 109 -3.79 -21.12 -3.38
CA GLU A 109 -5.10 -21.43 -2.78
C GLU A 109 -5.93 -20.16 -2.61
N GLN A 110 -7.24 -20.27 -2.83
CA GLN A 110 -8.16 -19.16 -2.62
C GLN A 110 -8.11 -18.71 -1.15
N PRO A 111 -7.93 -17.41 -0.87
CA PRO A 111 -7.95 -16.91 0.49
C PRO A 111 -9.33 -17.18 1.13
N THR A 112 -9.35 -17.99 2.17
CA THR A 112 -10.57 -18.30 2.94
C THR A 112 -10.75 -17.36 4.14
N ALA A 113 -9.72 -16.63 4.51
CA ALA A 113 -9.73 -15.72 5.65
C ALA A 113 -10.57 -14.46 5.36
N ALA A 114 -11.28 -13.98 6.39
CA ALA A 114 -11.98 -12.71 6.33
C ALA A 114 -11.01 -11.54 6.08
N PHE A 115 -11.45 -10.57 5.30
CA PHE A 115 -10.66 -9.36 5.06
C PHE A 115 -10.54 -8.51 6.33
N SER A 116 -9.38 -7.88 6.52
CA SER A 116 -9.13 -6.86 7.54
C SER A 116 -8.57 -5.57 6.93
N ALA A 117 -9.10 -5.20 5.77
CA ALA A 117 -8.66 -4.02 5.02
C ALA A 117 -9.02 -2.72 5.74
N GLY A 118 -8.23 -1.68 5.52
CA GLY A 118 -8.60 -0.32 5.89
C GLY A 118 -9.73 0.21 5.00
N VAL A 119 -10.50 1.18 5.50
CA VAL A 119 -11.65 1.75 4.80
C VAL A 119 -11.20 2.86 3.86
N THR A 120 -11.41 2.70 2.56
CA THR A 120 -11.17 3.76 1.57
C THR A 120 -12.36 4.71 1.55
N LEU A 121 -12.08 6.01 1.67
CA LEU A 121 -13.10 7.05 1.75
C LEU A 121 -13.22 7.74 0.38
N TYR A 122 -14.37 7.59 -0.29
CA TYR A 122 -14.71 8.35 -1.50
C TYR A 122 -15.48 9.63 -1.15
N LYS A 123 -15.56 10.58 -2.09
CA LYS A 123 -16.42 11.76 -1.96
C LYS A 123 -17.84 11.32 -1.56
N GLY A 124 -18.43 12.00 -0.56
CA GLY A 124 -19.72 11.60 0.03
C GLY A 124 -19.63 10.68 1.23
N THR A 125 -18.45 10.09 1.52
CA THR A 125 -18.18 9.40 2.80
C THR A 125 -17.24 10.18 3.71
N TYR A 126 -16.64 11.25 3.22
CA TYR A 126 -15.89 12.25 4.00
C TYR A 126 -16.11 13.65 3.44
N ARG A 127 -15.85 14.66 4.27
CA ARG A 127 -15.88 16.09 3.92
C ARG A 127 -14.97 16.88 4.86
N GLU A 128 -14.75 18.16 4.55
CA GLU A 128 -13.97 19.11 5.39
C GLU A 128 -12.58 18.57 5.78
N LEU A 129 -11.88 17.96 4.81
CA LEU A 129 -10.52 17.48 5.02
C LEU A 129 -9.53 18.65 5.10
N THR A 130 -8.92 18.83 6.24
CA THR A 130 -7.84 19.80 6.51
C THR A 130 -6.63 19.09 7.12
N SER A 131 -5.56 19.83 7.39
CA SER A 131 -4.42 19.28 8.15
C SER A 131 -4.75 18.90 9.60
N HIS A 132 -5.86 19.41 10.15
CA HIS A 132 -6.20 19.29 11.57
C HIS A 132 -7.48 18.52 11.84
N SER A 133 -8.35 18.38 10.85
CA SER A 133 -9.64 17.70 11.01
C SER A 133 -10.17 17.12 9.72
N ILE A 134 -11.07 16.16 9.88
CA ILE A 134 -11.89 15.58 8.81
C ILE A 134 -13.25 15.21 9.40
N GLU A 135 -14.32 15.33 8.61
CA GLU A 135 -15.59 14.72 8.92
C GLU A 135 -15.78 13.45 8.10
N ILE A 136 -16.15 12.37 8.78
CA ILE A 136 -16.29 11.03 8.19
C ILE A 136 -17.68 10.50 8.47
N LYS A 137 -18.28 9.86 7.46
CA LYS A 137 -19.55 9.15 7.58
C LYS A 137 -19.28 7.75 8.10
N VAL A 138 -19.78 7.44 9.30
CA VAL A 138 -19.58 6.18 10.01
C VAL A 138 -20.91 5.55 10.39
N TYR A 139 -20.91 4.24 10.61
CA TYR A 139 -22.06 3.49 11.11
C TYR A 139 -21.96 3.36 12.64
N ASP A 140 -23.02 3.76 13.36
CA ASP A 140 -23.04 3.77 14.83
C ASP A 140 -23.61 2.48 15.45
N GLY A 141 -24.02 1.53 14.62
CA GLY A 141 -24.70 0.29 14.99
C GLY A 141 -26.16 0.27 14.51
N GLU A 142 -26.78 1.43 14.30
CA GLU A 142 -28.16 1.58 13.84
C GLU A 142 -28.28 2.32 12.52
N ARG A 143 -27.52 3.41 12.38
CA ARG A 143 -27.60 4.31 11.23
C ARG A 143 -26.26 4.97 10.87
N TRP A 144 -26.17 5.53 9.68
CA TRP A 144 -25.00 6.28 9.20
C TRP A 144 -25.03 7.72 9.72
N ARG A 145 -23.96 8.14 10.41
CA ARG A 145 -23.77 9.49 10.98
C ARG A 145 -22.47 10.12 10.54
N TRP A 146 -22.44 11.43 10.56
CA TRP A 146 -21.22 12.22 10.40
C TRP A 146 -20.56 12.41 11.76
N ILE A 147 -19.25 12.16 11.83
CA ILE A 147 -18.44 12.46 13.01
C ILE A 147 -17.26 13.32 12.61
N ARG A 148 -16.91 14.28 13.46
CA ARG A 148 -15.69 15.07 13.32
C ARG A 148 -14.54 14.37 14.02
N CYS A 149 -13.42 14.20 13.30
CA CYS A 149 -12.20 13.60 13.81
C CYS A 149 -11.08 14.65 13.77
N ARG A 150 -10.25 14.68 14.81
CA ARG A 150 -9.03 15.50 14.85
C ARG A 150 -7.88 14.73 14.20
N LEU A 151 -7.03 15.46 13.48
CA LEU A 151 -5.85 14.92 12.81
C LEU A 151 -4.59 15.55 13.40
N SER A 152 -3.51 14.75 13.51
CA SER A 152 -2.20 15.22 13.98
C SER A 152 -1.07 14.43 13.33
N GLY A 153 0.16 14.96 13.37
CA GLY A 153 1.37 14.27 12.93
C GLY A 153 1.85 14.59 11.51
N ASN A 154 1.05 15.31 10.72
CA ASN A 154 1.47 15.73 9.37
C ASN A 154 0.71 17.00 8.93
N THR A 155 1.06 17.52 7.74
CA THR A 155 0.37 18.65 7.12
C THR A 155 0.03 18.33 5.66
N ILE A 156 -1.09 18.86 5.19
CA ILE A 156 -1.47 18.86 3.77
C ILE A 156 -1.05 20.23 3.22
N PRO A 157 -0.14 20.29 2.23
CA PRO A 157 0.24 21.56 1.62
C PRO A 157 -0.97 22.23 0.94
N GLU A 158 -0.99 23.56 0.94
CA GLU A 158 -2.03 24.33 0.25
C GLU A 158 -1.97 24.10 -1.27
N GLY A 159 -3.11 24.14 -1.92
CA GLY A 159 -3.21 23.99 -3.38
C GLY A 159 -2.94 22.58 -3.91
N VAL A 160 -2.66 21.58 -3.05
CA VAL A 160 -2.37 20.22 -3.49
C VAL A 160 -3.66 19.41 -3.63
N ARG A 161 -3.78 18.69 -4.73
CA ARG A 161 -4.91 17.78 -4.95
C ARG A 161 -4.79 16.55 -4.06
N CYS A 162 -5.74 16.39 -3.13
CA CYS A 162 -5.90 15.18 -2.34
C CYS A 162 -6.68 14.12 -3.13
N LEU A 163 -6.21 12.88 -3.09
CA LEU A 163 -6.95 11.72 -3.58
C LEU A 163 -7.75 11.09 -2.44
N SER A 164 -8.40 9.96 -2.72
CA SER A 164 -9.27 9.27 -1.76
C SER A 164 -8.50 8.83 -0.51
N PRO A 165 -8.79 9.39 0.67
CA PRO A 165 -8.14 8.99 1.91
C PRO A 165 -8.50 7.55 2.30
N ARG A 166 -7.68 6.95 3.18
CA ARG A 166 -7.91 5.60 3.70
C ARG A 166 -7.73 5.58 5.22
N LEU A 167 -8.70 5.04 5.93
CA LEU A 167 -8.56 4.69 7.35
C LEU A 167 -7.75 3.40 7.47
N VAL A 168 -6.73 3.44 8.30
CA VAL A 168 -5.87 2.28 8.60
C VAL A 168 -5.96 2.02 10.10
N PHE A 169 -6.31 0.79 10.46
CA PHE A 169 -6.55 0.38 11.84
C PHE A 169 -5.34 -0.39 12.37
N GLY A 170 -4.64 0.23 13.30
CA GLY A 170 -3.56 -0.39 14.05
C GLY A 170 -4.05 -1.00 15.37
N GLU A 171 -3.15 -1.65 16.10
CA GLU A 171 -3.48 -2.26 17.39
C GLU A 171 -3.96 -1.23 18.44
N ARG A 172 -3.36 -0.04 18.45
CA ARG A 172 -3.60 1.00 19.47
C ARG A 172 -4.22 2.28 18.94
N GLN A 173 -4.16 2.50 17.64
CA GLN A 173 -4.57 3.78 17.03
C GLN A 173 -5.15 3.57 15.65
N VAL A 174 -5.98 4.52 15.23
CA VAL A 174 -6.47 4.64 13.87
C VAL A 174 -5.69 5.75 13.17
N GLU A 175 -5.23 5.49 11.98
CA GLU A 175 -4.53 6.45 11.13
C GLU A 175 -5.39 6.81 9.91
N LEU A 176 -5.24 8.05 9.46
CA LEU A 176 -5.76 8.49 8.17
C LEU A 176 -4.58 8.65 7.20
N HIS A 177 -4.59 7.87 6.15
CA HIS A 177 -3.62 7.97 5.06
C HIS A 177 -4.23 8.80 3.93
N VAL A 178 -3.65 9.97 3.66
CA VAL A 178 -4.12 10.91 2.62
C VAL A 178 -3.10 10.92 1.48
N PRO A 179 -3.41 10.29 0.33
CA PRO A 179 -2.57 10.43 -0.85
C PRO A 179 -2.72 11.82 -1.45
N VAL A 180 -1.61 12.50 -1.69
CA VAL A 180 -1.57 13.83 -2.31
C VAL A 180 -0.76 13.80 -3.60
N GLN A 181 -1.19 14.54 -4.61
CA GLN A 181 -0.47 14.69 -5.86
C GLN A 181 0.62 15.76 -5.67
N LYS A 182 1.86 15.41 -5.98
CA LYS A 182 3.00 16.33 -6.00
C LYS A 182 3.46 16.48 -7.45
N ASN A 183 3.52 17.70 -7.95
CA ASN A 183 4.05 17.95 -9.27
C ASN A 183 5.54 17.55 -9.35
N VAL A 184 5.89 16.87 -10.42
CA VAL A 184 7.26 16.47 -10.73
C VAL A 184 7.79 17.47 -11.76
N PRO A 185 8.86 18.24 -11.42
CA PRO A 185 9.36 19.29 -12.30
C PRO A 185 9.89 18.75 -13.64
N ASP A 186 10.39 17.53 -13.63
CA ASP A 186 10.95 16.87 -14.79
C ASP A 186 10.04 15.70 -15.21
N GLY A 187 9.20 15.94 -16.21
CA GLY A 187 8.27 14.96 -16.76
C GLY A 187 8.87 14.07 -17.86
N ARG A 188 10.18 14.15 -18.13
CA ARG A 188 10.83 13.33 -19.15
C ARG A 188 10.72 11.84 -18.83
N THR A 189 10.38 11.04 -19.83
CA THR A 189 10.35 9.58 -19.73
C THR A 189 11.77 9.02 -19.63
N LEU A 190 11.91 7.77 -19.17
CA LEU A 190 13.19 7.06 -19.14
C LEU A 190 13.87 7.07 -20.52
N LYS A 191 13.09 6.84 -21.60
CA LYS A 191 13.60 6.82 -22.99
C LYS A 191 14.18 8.17 -23.41
N GLU A 192 13.51 9.27 -23.07
CA GLU A 192 14.00 10.63 -23.35
C GLU A 192 15.27 10.94 -22.57
N ARG A 193 15.33 10.59 -21.29
CA ARG A 193 16.53 10.75 -20.46
C ARG A 193 17.73 9.98 -20.99
N MET A 194 17.52 8.74 -21.45
CA MET A 194 18.58 7.92 -22.04
C MET A 194 19.04 8.50 -23.38
N ALA A 195 18.11 9.00 -24.22
CA ALA A 195 18.45 9.63 -25.51
C ALA A 195 19.26 10.93 -25.35
N GLU A 196 19.05 11.67 -24.27
CA GLU A 196 19.82 12.87 -23.93
C GLU A 196 21.20 12.57 -23.33
N GLY A 197 21.59 11.29 -23.22
CA GLY A 197 22.88 10.87 -22.68
C GLY A 197 23.04 11.06 -21.18
N MET A 198 21.94 11.06 -20.42
CA MET A 198 22.00 11.16 -18.96
C MET A 198 22.82 10.01 -18.36
N ARG A 199 23.59 10.31 -17.31
CA ARG A 199 24.34 9.31 -16.56
C ARG A 199 23.39 8.33 -15.89
N LEU A 200 23.76 7.06 -15.92
CA LEU A 200 23.02 5.95 -15.32
C LEU A 200 23.79 5.44 -14.10
N CYS A 201 23.10 5.33 -12.97
CA CYS A 201 23.60 4.64 -11.79
C CYS A 201 23.05 3.21 -11.75
N SER A 202 23.91 2.22 -11.99
CA SER A 202 23.60 0.81 -11.78
C SER A 202 23.85 0.44 -10.33
N VAL A 203 22.88 -0.22 -9.69
CA VAL A 203 22.96 -0.65 -8.29
C VAL A 203 22.87 -2.16 -8.22
N GLN A 204 23.85 -2.79 -7.59
CA GLN A 204 23.85 -4.22 -7.28
C GLN A 204 23.81 -4.42 -5.76
N PHE A 205 22.82 -5.15 -5.25
CA PHE A 205 22.77 -5.56 -3.84
C PHE A 205 23.63 -6.79 -3.60
N THR A 206 24.29 -6.83 -2.46
CA THR A 206 25.20 -7.94 -2.08
C THR A 206 24.92 -8.42 -0.66
N ASN A 207 25.37 -9.63 -0.32
CA ASN A 207 25.27 -10.21 1.02
C ASN A 207 26.55 -10.02 1.85
N GLY A 208 27.49 -9.18 1.38
CA GLY A 208 28.76 -8.92 2.04
C GLY A 208 28.73 -7.75 3.02
N ASP A 209 29.89 -7.22 3.31
CA ASP A 209 30.04 -6.00 4.12
C ASP A 209 29.44 -4.79 3.43
N ALA A 210 29.65 -4.68 2.11
CA ALA A 210 28.90 -3.75 1.29
C ALA A 210 27.51 -4.30 1.02
N ILE A 211 26.45 -3.60 1.45
CA ILE A 211 25.04 -3.96 1.17
C ILE A 211 24.69 -3.73 -0.28
N ALA A 212 25.24 -2.68 -0.86
CA ALA A 212 25.06 -2.35 -2.27
C ALA A 212 26.35 -1.78 -2.87
N VAL A 213 26.52 -2.01 -4.15
CA VAL A 213 27.56 -1.39 -4.99
C VAL A 213 26.85 -0.55 -6.03
N CYS A 214 27.21 0.73 -6.09
CA CYS A 214 26.66 1.69 -7.05
C CYS A 214 27.75 2.06 -8.05
N CYS A 215 27.46 1.92 -9.35
CA CYS A 215 28.35 2.28 -10.43
C CYS A 215 27.67 3.30 -11.34
N VAL A 216 28.29 4.46 -11.54
CA VAL A 216 27.78 5.50 -12.45
C VAL A 216 28.54 5.44 -13.77
N VAL A 217 27.78 5.30 -14.85
CA VAL A 217 28.28 5.31 -16.22
C VAL A 217 27.64 6.44 -17.02
N ASP A 218 28.35 6.97 -18.01
CA ASP A 218 27.79 7.92 -18.98
C ASP A 218 27.24 7.23 -20.23
N GLY A 219 26.71 7.99 -21.19
CA GLY A 219 26.09 7.47 -22.41
C GLY A 219 26.95 6.49 -23.21
N PRO A 220 28.28 6.73 -23.41
CA PRO A 220 29.20 5.77 -24.05
C PRO A 220 29.54 4.54 -23.20
N GLY A 221 29.06 4.46 -21.95
CA GLY A 221 29.36 3.35 -21.05
C GLY A 221 30.67 3.51 -20.24
N CYS A 222 31.28 4.68 -20.24
CA CYS A 222 32.47 4.92 -19.43
C CYS A 222 32.14 5.04 -17.95
N LEU A 223 32.86 4.30 -17.11
CA LEU A 223 32.74 4.35 -15.67
C LEU A 223 33.18 5.72 -15.12
N ARG A 224 32.32 6.40 -14.38
CA ARG A 224 32.58 7.73 -13.79
C ARG A 224 32.81 7.70 -12.29
N ALA A 225 32.07 6.86 -11.60
CA ALA A 225 32.18 6.74 -10.15
C ALA A 225 31.69 5.37 -9.66
N VAL A 226 32.28 4.90 -8.56
CA VAL A 226 31.85 3.68 -7.85
C VAL A 226 31.75 4.00 -6.38
N ARG A 227 30.69 3.49 -5.72
CA ARG A 227 30.51 3.60 -4.28
C ARG A 227 30.05 2.26 -3.69
N PHE A 228 30.73 1.83 -2.64
CA PHE A 228 30.34 0.68 -1.82
C PHE A 228 29.59 1.17 -0.59
N LEU A 229 28.31 0.81 -0.48
CA LEU A 229 27.48 1.15 0.69
C LEU A 229 27.68 0.09 1.76
N LYS A 230 28.47 0.42 2.77
CA LYS A 230 28.84 -0.50 3.86
C LYS A 230 27.73 -0.65 4.91
N GLY A 231 27.91 -1.60 5.83
CA GLY A 231 27.03 -1.86 6.98
C GLY A 231 26.35 -3.22 6.95
N GLY A 232 26.65 -4.08 5.96
CA GLY A 232 26.08 -5.41 5.85
C GLY A 232 26.38 -6.31 7.00
N ARG A 233 27.60 -6.27 7.55
CA ARG A 233 27.98 -7.06 8.72
C ARG A 233 27.22 -6.67 9.98
N ASP A 234 27.08 -5.36 10.25
CA ASP A 234 26.31 -4.89 11.41
C ASP A 234 24.83 -5.26 11.28
N TYR A 235 24.24 -5.05 10.09
CA TYR A 235 22.88 -5.46 9.79
C TYR A 235 22.67 -6.97 10.02
N ALA A 236 23.52 -7.81 9.45
CA ALA A 236 23.44 -9.26 9.60
C ALA A 236 23.61 -9.69 11.08
N HIS A 237 24.54 -9.06 11.81
CA HIS A 237 24.73 -9.30 13.24
C HIS A 237 23.49 -8.96 14.06
N ARG A 238 22.88 -7.79 13.85
CA ARG A 238 21.65 -7.36 14.52
C ARG A 238 20.47 -8.30 14.24
N CYS A 239 20.30 -8.73 12.99
CA CYS A 239 19.27 -9.68 12.59
C CYS A 239 19.50 -11.05 13.27
N ARG A 240 20.72 -11.58 13.22
CA ARG A 240 21.10 -12.87 13.83
C ARG A 240 20.79 -12.91 15.32
N ARG A 241 21.15 -11.88 16.08
CA ARG A 241 20.83 -11.80 17.52
C ARG A 241 19.35 -11.89 17.83
N ILE A 242 18.48 -11.40 16.95
CA ILE A 242 17.03 -11.51 17.15
C ILE A 242 16.54 -12.88 16.73
N GLN A 243 17.05 -13.44 15.64
CA GLN A 243 16.73 -14.80 15.20
C GLN A 243 17.11 -15.83 16.25
N GLU A 244 18.27 -15.71 16.91
CA GLU A 244 18.68 -16.56 18.03
C GLU A 244 17.68 -16.50 19.19
N LYS A 245 17.17 -15.30 19.54
CA LYS A 245 16.11 -15.16 20.55
C LYS A 245 14.81 -15.84 20.15
N ILE A 246 14.43 -15.77 18.87
CA ILE A 246 13.26 -16.49 18.34
C ILE A 246 13.46 -18.00 18.48
N LEU A 247 14.62 -18.51 18.08
CA LEU A 247 14.95 -19.93 18.16
C LEU A 247 14.96 -20.44 19.61
N LEU A 248 15.54 -19.68 20.54
CA LEU A 248 15.53 -20.03 21.98
C LEU A 248 14.10 -20.05 22.53
N SER A 249 13.29 -19.05 22.19
CA SER A 249 11.88 -19.00 22.59
C SER A 249 11.09 -20.19 22.03
N GLN A 250 11.32 -20.56 20.77
CA GLN A 250 10.67 -21.72 20.15
C GLN A 250 11.07 -23.05 20.80
N LYS A 251 12.33 -23.20 21.16
CA LYS A 251 12.83 -24.40 21.89
C LYS A 251 12.23 -24.50 23.29
N SER A 252 12.11 -23.41 24.02
CA SER A 252 11.59 -23.41 25.40
C SER A 252 10.11 -23.76 25.49
N VAL A 253 9.33 -23.54 24.43
CA VAL A 253 7.88 -23.81 24.36
C VAL A 253 7.57 -25.24 23.84
N GLY A 254 8.57 -26.07 23.61
CA GLY A 254 8.41 -27.50 23.24
C GLY A 254 7.73 -27.68 21.89
N GLY A 255 7.98 -26.81 20.91
CA GLY A 255 7.48 -26.96 19.54
C GLY A 255 5.96 -26.73 19.34
N ARG A 256 5.21 -26.37 20.39
CA ARG A 256 3.82 -25.93 20.24
C ARG A 256 3.81 -24.64 19.46
N ARG A 257 3.31 -24.70 18.22
CA ARG A 257 3.06 -23.52 17.36
C ARG A 257 1.92 -22.67 17.92
N GLY A 258 2.19 -21.96 19.02
CA GLY A 258 1.30 -20.95 19.59
C GLY A 258 1.57 -19.61 18.90
N GLY A 259 0.61 -19.07 18.20
CA GLY A 259 0.77 -18.05 17.17
C GLY A 259 1.24 -16.64 17.59
N ASN A 260 1.58 -16.32 18.85
CA ASN A 260 1.86 -14.93 19.24
C ASN A 260 3.18 -14.68 20.00
N ASP A 261 3.87 -15.71 20.45
CA ASP A 261 4.97 -15.53 21.41
C ASP A 261 6.19 -14.77 20.87
N ASN A 262 6.42 -14.82 19.55
CA ASN A 262 7.55 -14.14 18.91
C ASN A 262 7.17 -12.91 18.08
N LYS A 263 5.91 -12.45 18.13
CA LYS A 263 5.41 -11.31 17.35
C LYS A 263 6.26 -10.04 17.54
N ARG A 264 6.73 -9.78 18.77
CA ARG A 264 7.60 -8.64 19.08
C ARG A 264 8.97 -8.73 18.39
N TYR A 265 9.54 -9.91 18.29
CA TYR A 265 10.83 -10.12 17.64
C TYR A 265 10.73 -10.01 16.11
N TRP A 266 9.69 -10.59 15.52
CA TRP A 266 9.39 -10.43 14.10
C TRP A 266 9.14 -8.97 13.72
N LYS A 267 8.39 -8.22 14.56
CA LYS A 267 8.19 -6.78 14.37
C LYS A 267 9.52 -6.03 14.43
N LYS A 268 10.43 -6.40 15.34
CA LYS A 268 11.74 -5.78 15.46
C LYS A 268 12.67 -6.10 14.29
N LEU A 269 12.64 -7.34 13.78
CA LEU A 269 13.37 -7.72 12.55
C LEU A 269 12.88 -6.89 11.36
N LYS A 270 11.57 -6.80 11.18
CA LYS A 270 10.99 -5.97 10.12
C LYS A 270 11.42 -4.50 10.24
N GLN A 271 11.38 -3.94 11.45
CA GLN A 271 11.81 -2.56 11.68
C GLN A 271 13.29 -2.35 11.31
N ILE A 272 14.18 -3.26 11.70
CA ILE A 272 15.61 -3.20 11.34
C ILE A 272 15.79 -3.26 9.82
N SER A 273 15.02 -4.11 9.12
CA SER A 273 15.06 -4.21 7.65
C SER A 273 14.53 -2.95 6.98
N ASP A 274 13.41 -2.41 7.46
CA ASP A 274 12.82 -1.18 6.94
C ASP A 274 13.78 0.02 7.13
N ASP A 275 14.38 0.16 8.33
CA ASP A 275 15.36 1.21 8.62
C ASP A 275 16.59 1.10 7.71
N MET A 276 17.11 -0.12 7.51
CA MET A 276 18.23 -0.35 6.61
C MET A 276 17.88 -0.03 5.17
N ALA A 277 16.71 -0.45 4.67
CA ALA A 277 16.24 -0.13 3.33
C ALA A 277 16.13 1.39 3.11
N HIS A 278 15.62 2.13 4.10
CA HIS A 278 15.57 3.60 4.04
C HIS A 278 16.95 4.24 4.00
N GLN A 279 17.89 3.77 4.82
CA GLN A 279 19.26 4.30 4.83
C GLN A 279 19.99 4.04 3.50
N VAL A 280 19.91 2.80 3.00
CA VAL A 280 20.55 2.42 1.73
C VAL A 280 19.94 3.18 0.55
N SER A 281 18.61 3.25 0.45
CA SER A 281 17.94 4.00 -0.62
C SER A 281 18.28 5.49 -0.58
N ARG A 282 18.40 6.10 0.60
CA ARG A 282 18.83 7.48 0.75
C ARG A 282 20.27 7.68 0.24
N GLN A 283 21.21 6.81 0.64
CA GLN A 283 22.61 6.89 0.20
C GLN A 283 22.75 6.69 -1.31
N ILE A 284 21.92 5.82 -1.93
CA ILE A 284 21.89 5.65 -3.39
C ILE A 284 21.46 6.95 -4.07
N VAL A 285 20.37 7.56 -3.60
CA VAL A 285 19.87 8.83 -4.16
C VAL A 285 20.88 9.96 -3.97
N ASP A 286 21.45 10.10 -2.79
CA ASP A 286 22.47 11.12 -2.51
C ASP A 286 23.69 10.94 -3.44
N PHE A 287 24.15 9.71 -3.67
CA PHE A 287 25.23 9.42 -4.61
C PHE A 287 24.85 9.76 -6.06
N CYS A 288 23.62 9.48 -6.48
CA CYS A 288 23.13 9.88 -7.80
C CYS A 288 23.10 11.39 -7.97
N VAL A 289 22.67 12.13 -6.96
CA VAL A 289 22.67 13.61 -6.98
C VAL A 289 24.10 14.16 -7.07
N GLU A 290 25.03 13.66 -6.25
CA GLU A 290 26.41 14.05 -6.24
C GLU A 290 27.12 13.80 -7.60
N THR A 291 26.80 12.71 -8.26
CA THR A 291 27.41 12.30 -9.53
C THR A 291 26.66 12.76 -10.77
N GLY A 292 25.50 13.42 -10.59
CA GLY A 292 24.63 13.87 -11.69
C GLY A 292 23.98 12.73 -12.46
N ALA A 293 23.76 11.58 -11.83
CA ALA A 293 23.04 10.46 -12.45
C ALA A 293 21.53 10.73 -12.45
N GLY A 294 20.93 10.79 -13.62
CA GLY A 294 19.49 11.05 -13.80
C GLY A 294 18.62 9.79 -13.87
N VAL A 295 19.25 8.61 -13.93
CA VAL A 295 18.58 7.30 -14.02
C VAL A 295 19.23 6.34 -13.04
N ILE A 296 18.38 5.55 -12.33
CA ILE A 296 18.83 4.47 -11.45
C ILE A 296 18.35 3.14 -12.05
N ALA A 297 19.27 2.21 -12.30
CA ALA A 297 18.99 0.86 -12.73
C ALA A 297 19.11 -0.09 -11.53
N LEU A 298 18.04 -0.81 -11.24
CA LEU A 298 18.00 -1.84 -10.20
C LEU A 298 17.88 -3.22 -10.85
N PRO A 299 18.53 -4.26 -10.29
CA PRO A 299 18.39 -5.61 -10.82
C PRO A 299 16.96 -6.12 -10.61
N LYS A 300 16.44 -6.84 -11.58
CA LYS A 300 15.19 -7.59 -11.44
C LYS A 300 15.53 -8.95 -10.84
N TYR A 301 15.27 -9.11 -9.54
CA TYR A 301 15.42 -10.41 -8.90
C TYR A 301 14.22 -11.31 -9.21
N SER A 302 14.48 -12.60 -9.48
CA SER A 302 13.43 -13.62 -9.60
C SER A 302 12.84 -13.93 -8.21
N GLU A 303 11.61 -14.48 -8.16
CA GLU A 303 10.98 -14.88 -6.88
C GLU A 303 11.81 -15.89 -6.07
N ALA A 304 12.63 -16.72 -6.76
CA ALA A 304 13.56 -17.63 -6.10
C ALA A 304 14.60 -16.88 -5.26
N PHE A 305 15.08 -15.73 -5.69
CA PHE A 305 16.07 -14.94 -4.95
C PHE A 305 15.48 -14.33 -3.68
N THR A 306 14.23 -13.90 -3.71
CA THR A 306 13.54 -13.35 -2.53
C THR A 306 13.37 -14.37 -1.40
N LYS A 307 13.26 -15.67 -1.72
CA LYS A 307 13.21 -16.75 -0.72
C LYS A 307 14.53 -17.00 0.02
N TYR A 308 15.67 -16.65 -0.58
CA TYR A 308 17.00 -16.81 0.03
C TYR A 308 17.45 -15.60 0.85
N VAL A 309 16.83 -14.44 0.70
CA VAL A 309 17.20 -13.18 1.37
C VAL A 309 16.30 -12.86 2.56
N MET A 310 15.17 -13.57 2.71
CA MET A 310 14.30 -13.55 3.87
C MET A 310 14.61 -14.70 4.83
#